data_2ac4722e641d2ac95f79f0fb7d2e39cc
#
_entry.id   2ac4722e641d2ac95f79f0fb7d2e39cc
#
_cell.length_a   1.000
_cell.length_b   1.000
_cell.length_c   1.000
_cell.angle_alpha   90.00
_cell.angle_beta   90.00
_cell.angle_gamma   90.00
#
_symmetry.space_group_name_H-M   'P 1'
#
loop_
_entity.id
_entity.type
_entity.pdbx_description
1 polymer ?
#
loop_
_entity_poly.entity_id
_entity_poly.type
_entity_poly.pdbx_seq_one_letter_code
_entity_poly.pdbx_strand_id
1 'polypeptide(L)'
;MYVYRPHDKQLLSERVAQFRDQTRRYLDGQLSNDEFLPLRLQNGLYIQRYAPMLRVSVPYGMLSSTQLRMLGRIAREWDKGYAHVSTRQNIQYNWPDLEDVPDILAALAEVEMHAIQTSGNCIRNVTTDEFAGINAAEIEDPRPWCEIIRQWATFNPEFAYLPRKFKIAVNAVPDADPALIGVHDIGVQVVHRDGETGFRVLAGGGLGRTPMVGEVIGDFVPWPHLLSYLEAILRVYNKYGNRDNKYKARIKILVKALGAEKFRALTEAEFAELKDGPMTLTADEVDTMRGHFSTPAYDTALGQRPAALEEALASNKAFNRWFHTNVTAHRQPGYAAVTLTLKKTGRAPGDITDEELDAVADLAETYSFAEARTTHQQNIVLGDVRQDQLFPLWEKLDALGFATPNLKLLTDMIACPGGDFCSLANAKSIPIAEAIQRHFDDMDYLHDLGPIDVNISGCMNACGHHHIGHIGILGVDKKGREYYQITLGGRGDKVSKIGEKLGPSFDADQVVPVIARLVDLYVEQRKPDELFVDTYERLGIEPFKERAYATDH
;
A
#
# COMPACT_ATOMS: atom_id res chain seq x y z
N MET A 1 -14.94 -6.46 -9.90
CA MET A 1 -14.26 -7.09 -8.75
C MET A 1 -14.57 -8.59 -8.73
N TYR A 2 -13.64 -9.44 -8.26
CA TYR A 2 -13.86 -10.89 -8.16
C TYR A 2 -15.06 -11.19 -7.25
N VAL A 3 -15.97 -12.02 -7.73
CA VAL A 3 -17.15 -12.47 -6.98
C VAL A 3 -16.90 -13.88 -6.48
N TYR A 4 -17.10 -14.11 -5.18
CA TYR A 4 -16.83 -15.40 -4.54
C TYR A 4 -17.78 -16.48 -5.03
N ARG A 5 -17.19 -17.60 -5.43
CA ARG A 5 -17.92 -18.83 -5.77
C ARG A 5 -18.42 -19.53 -4.51
N PRO A 6 -19.36 -20.48 -4.62
CA PRO A 6 -19.84 -21.23 -3.46
C PRO A 6 -18.72 -21.89 -2.65
N HIS A 7 -17.67 -22.35 -3.31
CA HIS A 7 -16.49 -22.92 -2.64
C HIS A 7 -15.74 -21.91 -1.78
N ASP A 8 -15.54 -20.68 -2.27
CA ASP A 8 -14.87 -19.61 -1.52
C ASP A 8 -15.66 -19.25 -0.26
N LYS A 9 -17.00 -19.17 -0.38
CA LYS A 9 -17.91 -18.86 0.73
C LYS A 9 -17.91 -19.97 1.79
N GLN A 10 -17.92 -21.24 1.36
CA GLN A 10 -17.82 -22.39 2.26
C GLN A 10 -16.49 -22.36 3.03
N LEU A 11 -15.38 -22.17 2.32
CA LEU A 11 -14.05 -22.11 2.91
C LEU A 11 -13.93 -21.01 3.96
N LEU A 12 -14.49 -19.82 3.71
CA LEU A 12 -14.51 -18.75 4.70
C LEU A 12 -15.36 -19.09 5.93
N SER A 13 -16.55 -19.68 5.72
CA SER A 13 -17.41 -20.11 6.82
C SER A 13 -16.73 -21.14 7.72
N GLU A 14 -16.10 -22.15 7.12
CA GLU A 14 -15.33 -23.16 7.85
C GLU A 14 -14.15 -22.53 8.59
N ARG A 15 -13.47 -21.55 7.97
CA ARG A 15 -12.36 -20.84 8.60
C ARG A 15 -12.78 -20.00 9.80
N VAL A 16 -13.91 -19.32 9.72
CA VAL A 16 -14.51 -18.57 10.84
C VAL A 16 -14.85 -19.51 11.98
N ALA A 17 -15.52 -20.63 11.70
CA ALA A 17 -15.88 -21.62 12.71
C ALA A 17 -14.65 -22.21 13.40
N GLN A 18 -13.61 -22.55 12.63
CA GLN A 18 -12.34 -23.04 13.16
C GLN A 18 -11.66 -22.01 14.07
N PHE A 19 -11.59 -20.75 13.65
CA PHE A 19 -10.94 -19.71 14.44
C PHE A 19 -11.73 -19.38 15.71
N ARG A 20 -13.06 -19.44 15.68
CA ARG A 20 -13.93 -19.31 16.85
C ARG A 20 -13.63 -20.38 17.90
N ASP A 21 -13.48 -21.65 17.49
CA ASP A 21 -13.07 -22.73 18.40
C ASP A 21 -11.68 -22.51 18.96
N GLN A 22 -10.73 -22.12 18.13
CA GLN A 22 -9.34 -21.85 18.54
C GLN A 22 -9.27 -20.68 19.55
N THR A 23 -10.01 -19.60 19.32
CA THR A 23 -10.09 -18.44 20.23
C THR A 23 -10.70 -18.84 21.57
N ARG A 24 -11.82 -19.56 21.58
CA ARG A 24 -12.43 -20.06 22.80
C ARG A 24 -11.46 -20.93 23.60
N ARG A 25 -10.80 -21.90 22.98
CA ARG A 25 -9.83 -22.77 23.62
C ARG A 25 -8.63 -22.01 24.21
N TYR A 26 -8.20 -20.94 23.55
CA TYR A 26 -7.16 -20.06 24.07
C TYR A 26 -7.63 -19.30 25.31
N LEU A 27 -8.83 -18.72 25.26
CA LEU A 27 -9.43 -17.98 26.39
C LEU A 27 -9.69 -18.89 27.59
N ASP A 28 -10.11 -20.14 27.35
CA ASP A 28 -10.29 -21.17 28.38
C ASP A 28 -8.96 -21.73 28.93
N GLY A 29 -7.81 -21.26 28.46
CA GLY A 29 -6.50 -21.73 28.89
C GLY A 29 -6.09 -23.10 28.36
N GLN A 30 -6.79 -23.64 27.36
CA GLN A 30 -6.49 -24.93 26.72
C GLN A 30 -5.39 -24.81 25.66
N LEU A 31 -5.10 -23.60 25.17
CA LEU A 31 -3.99 -23.29 24.29
C LEU A 31 -3.05 -22.28 24.95
N SER A 32 -1.77 -22.52 24.88
CA SER A 32 -0.74 -21.55 25.27
C SER A 32 -0.63 -20.41 24.24
N ASN A 33 0.02 -19.31 24.62
CA ASN A 33 0.33 -18.22 23.70
C ASN A 33 1.11 -18.68 22.44
N ASP A 34 2.06 -19.61 22.61
CA ASP A 34 2.89 -20.09 21.50
C ASP A 34 2.09 -20.99 20.54
N GLU A 35 1.13 -21.78 21.04
CA GLU A 35 0.23 -22.58 20.21
C GLU A 35 -0.80 -21.71 19.49
N PHE A 36 -1.34 -20.69 20.14
CA PHE A 36 -2.32 -19.78 19.54
C PHE A 36 -1.67 -18.80 18.54
N LEU A 37 -0.40 -18.47 18.70
CA LEU A 37 0.32 -17.51 17.84
C LEU A 37 0.22 -17.84 16.34
N PRO A 38 0.57 -19.03 15.83
CA PRO A 38 0.44 -19.34 14.40
C PRO A 38 -1.02 -19.32 13.94
N LEU A 39 -1.96 -19.75 14.76
CA LEU A 39 -3.38 -19.82 14.43
C LEU A 39 -3.98 -18.42 14.22
N ARG A 40 -3.74 -17.49 15.16
CA ARG A 40 -4.24 -16.12 15.04
C ARG A 40 -3.56 -15.34 13.90
N LEU A 41 -2.26 -15.60 13.65
CA LEU A 41 -1.55 -14.95 12.54
C LEU A 41 -2.08 -15.38 11.17
N GLN A 42 -2.63 -16.58 11.03
CA GLN A 42 -3.31 -17.00 9.79
C GLN A 42 -4.60 -16.22 9.51
N ASN A 43 -5.17 -15.59 10.54
CA ASN A 43 -6.42 -14.82 10.48
C ASN A 43 -6.21 -13.30 10.63
N GLY A 44 -5.02 -12.80 10.35
CA GLY A 44 -4.76 -11.36 10.34
C GLY A 44 -4.61 -10.70 11.72
N LEU A 45 -4.63 -11.48 12.80
CA LEU A 45 -4.70 -10.97 14.17
C LEU A 45 -3.32 -10.87 14.83
N TYR A 46 -3.01 -9.67 15.33
CA TYR A 46 -1.84 -9.35 16.12
C TYR A 46 -2.26 -8.96 17.53
N ILE A 47 -1.53 -9.41 18.54
CA ILE A 47 -1.64 -8.84 19.89
C ILE A 47 -0.62 -7.71 19.96
N GLN A 48 -1.11 -6.50 20.13
CA GLN A 48 -0.33 -5.27 20.18
C GLN A 48 -0.19 -4.75 21.62
N ARG A 49 0.29 -3.51 21.78
CA ARG A 49 0.64 -2.95 23.09
C ARG A 49 -0.57 -2.79 24.03
N TYR A 50 -1.69 -2.34 23.50
CA TYR A 50 -2.87 -1.99 24.28
C TYR A 50 -4.09 -2.86 23.99
N ALA A 51 -4.23 -3.33 22.76
CA ALA A 51 -5.33 -4.17 22.30
C ALA A 51 -4.88 -5.06 21.15
N PRO A 52 -5.63 -6.08 20.77
CA PRO A 52 -5.45 -6.78 19.50
C PRO A 52 -5.56 -5.80 18.31
N MET A 53 -4.89 -6.14 17.20
CA MET A 53 -5.05 -5.46 15.92
C MET A 53 -5.43 -6.48 14.87
N LEU A 54 -6.57 -6.27 14.23
CA LEU A 54 -7.03 -7.06 13.09
C LEU A 54 -6.72 -6.34 11.79
N ARG A 55 -6.09 -7.03 10.84
CA ARG A 55 -5.87 -6.50 9.49
C ARG A 55 -6.74 -7.24 8.50
N VAL A 56 -7.64 -6.51 7.86
CA VAL A 56 -8.54 -7.00 6.81
C VAL A 56 -7.82 -6.95 5.47
N SER A 57 -7.91 -8.03 4.71
CA SER A 57 -7.37 -8.10 3.34
C SER A 57 -8.28 -7.35 2.36
N VAL A 58 -7.68 -6.45 1.61
CA VAL A 58 -8.32 -5.77 0.48
C VAL A 58 -7.49 -6.08 -0.75
N PRO A 59 -7.81 -7.15 -1.49
CA PRO A 59 -7.03 -7.57 -2.65
C PRO A 59 -6.93 -6.46 -3.68
N TYR A 60 -5.70 -6.19 -4.15
CA TYR A 60 -5.40 -5.11 -5.13
C TYR A 60 -6.11 -3.78 -4.84
N GLY A 61 -6.47 -3.53 -3.58
CA GLY A 61 -7.06 -2.29 -3.09
C GLY A 61 -8.54 -2.08 -3.38
N MET A 62 -9.25 -2.98 -4.05
CA MET A 62 -10.65 -2.78 -4.46
C MET A 62 -11.65 -3.04 -3.33
N LEU A 63 -12.63 -2.15 -3.20
CA LEU A 63 -13.74 -2.22 -2.24
C LEU A 63 -15.07 -1.88 -2.94
N SER A 64 -16.11 -2.66 -2.68
CA SER A 64 -17.48 -2.29 -3.02
C SER A 64 -18.09 -1.39 -1.94
N SER A 65 -19.17 -0.66 -2.30
CA SER A 65 -19.95 0.12 -1.32
C SER A 65 -20.48 -0.75 -0.18
N THR A 66 -20.94 -1.98 -0.46
CA THR A 66 -21.37 -2.93 0.55
C THR A 66 -20.25 -3.30 1.52
N GLN A 67 -19.04 -3.50 1.01
CA GLN A 67 -17.86 -3.75 1.84
C GLN A 67 -17.47 -2.54 2.69
N LEU A 68 -17.52 -1.33 2.12
CA LEU A 68 -17.28 -0.09 2.87
C LEU A 68 -18.25 0.07 4.03
N ARG A 69 -19.56 -0.18 3.82
CA ARG A 69 -20.57 -0.14 4.89
C ARG A 69 -20.29 -1.18 5.98
N MET A 70 -19.88 -2.40 5.60
CA MET A 70 -19.49 -3.41 6.58
C MET A 70 -18.26 -2.99 7.36
N LEU A 71 -17.28 -2.38 6.72
CA LEU A 71 -16.09 -1.85 7.41
C LEU A 71 -16.47 -0.73 8.38
N GLY A 72 -17.39 0.17 8.01
CA GLY A 72 -17.96 1.18 8.92
C GLY A 72 -18.69 0.55 10.10
N ARG A 73 -19.54 -0.46 9.86
CA ARG A 73 -20.22 -1.21 10.91
C ARG A 73 -19.23 -1.86 11.89
N ILE A 74 -18.17 -2.49 11.40
CA ILE A 74 -17.13 -3.11 12.24
C ILE A 74 -16.45 -2.07 13.11
N ALA A 75 -16.10 -0.91 12.55
CA ALA A 75 -15.49 0.21 13.28
C ALA A 75 -16.39 0.67 14.44
N ARG A 76 -17.70 0.74 14.22
CA ARG A 76 -18.72 1.22 15.16
C ARG A 76 -19.03 0.22 16.25
N GLU A 77 -19.21 -1.07 15.89
CA GLU A 77 -19.70 -2.10 16.80
C GLU A 77 -18.57 -2.78 17.61
N TRP A 78 -17.36 -2.92 17.03
CA TRP A 78 -16.28 -3.74 17.59
C TRP A 78 -14.93 -3.04 17.70
N ASP A 79 -14.82 -1.77 17.28
CA ASP A 79 -13.61 -0.95 17.42
C ASP A 79 -13.97 0.42 18.03
N LYS A 80 -13.15 1.41 17.90
CA LYS A 80 -13.36 2.77 18.47
C LYS A 80 -13.91 3.77 17.47
N GLY A 81 -14.74 3.35 16.53
CA GLY A 81 -15.40 4.21 15.56
C GLY A 81 -14.49 4.66 14.40
N TYR A 82 -13.36 3.99 14.16
CA TYR A 82 -12.50 4.29 13.01
C TYR A 82 -11.72 3.08 12.52
N ALA A 83 -11.26 3.16 11.29
CA ALA A 83 -10.36 2.20 10.65
C ALA A 83 -9.12 2.93 10.11
N HIS A 84 -8.06 2.19 9.82
CA HIS A 84 -6.81 2.72 9.30
C HIS A 84 -6.46 2.09 7.95
N VAL A 85 -6.27 2.90 6.92
CA VAL A 85 -5.78 2.46 5.60
C VAL A 85 -4.27 2.24 5.68
N SER A 86 -3.82 1.03 5.34
CA SER A 86 -2.40 0.69 5.41
C SER A 86 -1.68 0.92 4.08
N THR A 87 -0.35 1.07 4.12
CA THR A 87 0.53 1.17 2.94
C THR A 87 0.54 -0.07 2.03
N ARG A 88 -0.25 -1.08 2.34
CA ARG A 88 -0.45 -2.29 1.54
C ARG A 88 -1.91 -2.45 1.11
N GLN A 89 -2.60 -1.33 0.95
CA GLN A 89 -3.99 -1.28 0.49
C GLN A 89 -4.97 -2.08 1.38
N ASN A 90 -4.59 -2.42 2.61
CA ASN A 90 -5.44 -3.15 3.57
C ASN A 90 -6.07 -2.19 4.59
N ILE A 91 -7.11 -2.66 5.26
CA ILE A 91 -7.74 -1.95 6.38
C ILE A 91 -7.28 -2.57 7.70
N GLN A 92 -7.09 -1.74 8.74
CA GLN A 92 -6.71 -2.18 10.09
C GLN A 92 -7.67 -1.63 11.13
N TYR A 93 -8.03 -2.48 12.08
CA TYR A 93 -8.71 -2.14 13.33
C TYR A 93 -7.72 -2.33 14.47
N ASN A 94 -7.58 -1.35 15.35
CA ASN A 94 -6.50 -1.34 16.35
C ASN A 94 -6.99 -1.63 17.77
N TRP A 95 -8.29 -1.80 17.99
CA TRP A 95 -8.90 -1.91 19.31
C TRP A 95 -9.94 -3.03 19.47
N PRO A 96 -10.10 -4.02 18.57
CA PRO A 96 -11.10 -5.06 18.77
C PRO A 96 -10.75 -5.90 20.00
N ASP A 97 -11.74 -6.30 20.76
CA ASP A 97 -11.54 -7.29 21.80
C ASP A 97 -11.33 -8.68 21.19
N LEU A 98 -10.47 -9.50 21.82
CA LEU A 98 -10.09 -10.80 21.27
C LEU A 98 -11.32 -11.73 21.12
N GLU A 99 -12.25 -11.63 22.05
CA GLU A 99 -13.49 -12.42 22.07
C GLU A 99 -14.37 -12.13 20.85
N ASP A 100 -14.37 -10.88 20.37
CA ASP A 100 -15.22 -10.41 19.28
C ASP A 100 -14.61 -10.68 17.88
N VAL A 101 -13.29 -10.95 17.80
CA VAL A 101 -12.65 -11.15 16.50
C VAL A 101 -13.32 -12.23 15.64
N PRO A 102 -13.77 -13.39 16.16
CA PRO A 102 -14.50 -14.36 15.34
C PRO A 102 -15.82 -13.82 14.76
N ASP A 103 -16.52 -12.91 15.47
CA ASP A 103 -17.74 -12.27 14.97
C ASP A 103 -17.43 -11.23 13.90
N ILE A 104 -16.35 -10.46 14.05
CA ILE A 104 -15.84 -9.57 13.01
C ILE A 104 -15.49 -10.37 11.74
N LEU A 105 -14.81 -11.52 11.87
CA LEU A 105 -14.48 -12.36 10.72
C LEU A 105 -15.74 -12.95 10.06
N ALA A 106 -16.79 -13.27 10.84
CA ALA A 106 -18.07 -13.70 10.31
C ALA A 106 -18.77 -12.58 9.52
N ALA A 107 -18.81 -11.37 10.06
CA ALA A 107 -19.35 -10.19 9.38
C ALA A 107 -18.60 -9.88 8.06
N LEU A 108 -17.27 -9.97 8.06
CA LEU A 108 -16.48 -9.82 6.84
C LEU A 108 -16.84 -10.88 5.80
N ALA A 109 -17.05 -12.13 6.21
CA ALA A 109 -17.41 -13.22 5.29
C ALA A 109 -18.79 -13.00 4.61
N GLU A 110 -19.74 -12.32 5.26
CA GLU A 110 -21.04 -11.94 4.68
C GLU A 110 -20.90 -11.07 3.43
N VAL A 111 -19.83 -10.25 3.36
CA VAL A 111 -19.55 -9.33 2.25
C VAL A 111 -18.34 -9.76 1.41
N GLU A 112 -18.01 -11.04 1.42
CA GLU A 112 -16.91 -11.61 0.61
C GLU A 112 -15.53 -11.00 0.96
N MET A 113 -15.28 -10.75 2.25
CA MET A 113 -14.01 -10.28 2.78
C MET A 113 -13.44 -11.23 3.83
N HIS A 114 -12.15 -11.10 4.07
CA HIS A 114 -11.44 -11.89 5.08
C HIS A 114 -10.17 -11.17 5.57
N ALA A 115 -9.53 -11.74 6.61
CA ALA A 115 -8.25 -11.25 7.13
C ALA A 115 -7.06 -12.18 6.81
N ILE A 116 -7.26 -13.20 5.98
CA ILE A 116 -6.24 -14.16 5.56
C ILE A 116 -5.18 -13.44 4.70
N GLN A 117 -3.91 -13.92 4.75
CA GLN A 117 -2.78 -13.32 4.00
C GLN A 117 -2.42 -11.87 4.42
N THR A 118 -2.80 -11.44 5.61
CA THR A 118 -2.41 -10.12 6.11
C THR A 118 -1.37 -10.18 7.23
N SER A 119 -1.13 -11.37 7.78
CA SER A 119 -0.09 -11.62 8.80
C SER A 119 0.59 -12.99 8.63
N GLY A 120 1.56 -13.32 9.49
CA GLY A 120 2.28 -14.60 9.42
C GLY A 120 3.40 -14.66 8.38
N ASN A 121 3.97 -15.86 8.24
CA ASN A 121 5.05 -16.19 7.31
C ASN A 121 4.51 -16.85 6.05
N CYS A 122 3.63 -16.17 5.36
CA CYS A 122 2.97 -16.58 4.12
C CYS A 122 3.09 -15.49 3.06
N ILE A 123 2.62 -15.78 1.85
CA ILE A 123 2.40 -14.77 0.81
C ILE A 123 1.28 -13.85 1.31
N ARG A 124 1.57 -12.54 1.27
CA ARG A 124 0.65 -11.49 1.74
C ARG A 124 -0.30 -11.08 0.62
N ASN A 125 -1.33 -10.32 0.98
CA ASN A 125 -2.22 -9.68 0.02
C ASN A 125 -1.44 -9.13 -1.18
N VAL A 126 -1.88 -9.44 -2.41
CA VAL A 126 -1.28 -8.96 -3.65
C VAL A 126 -1.76 -7.53 -3.91
N THR A 127 -0.84 -6.65 -4.24
CA THR A 127 -1.12 -5.22 -4.48
C THR A 127 -0.78 -4.82 -5.91
N THR A 128 -1.41 -3.77 -6.38
CA THR A 128 -1.16 -3.14 -7.70
C THR A 128 -1.36 -1.63 -7.61
N ASP A 129 -1.29 -0.93 -8.74
CA ASP A 129 -1.67 0.48 -8.91
C ASP A 129 -3.13 0.70 -8.47
N GLU A 130 -3.40 1.74 -7.72
CA GLU A 130 -4.76 2.16 -7.35
C GLU A 130 -5.61 2.58 -8.55
N PHE A 131 -4.98 2.91 -9.67
CA PHE A 131 -5.63 3.24 -10.94
C PHE A 131 -5.70 2.06 -11.91
N ALA A 132 -5.38 0.84 -11.48
CA ALA A 132 -5.43 -0.36 -12.32
C ALA A 132 -6.80 -0.54 -13.00
N GLY A 133 -6.79 -0.85 -14.31
CA GLY A 133 -7.97 -0.98 -15.16
C GLY A 133 -8.54 0.33 -15.68
N ILE A 134 -8.10 1.48 -15.16
CA ILE A 134 -8.54 2.81 -15.57
C ILE A 134 -7.40 3.76 -15.95
N ASN A 135 -6.15 3.40 -15.68
CA ASN A 135 -4.97 4.19 -16.02
C ASN A 135 -4.75 4.18 -17.54
N ALA A 136 -4.66 5.38 -18.13
CA ALA A 136 -4.45 5.52 -19.58
C ALA A 136 -3.05 5.03 -20.04
N ALA A 137 -2.08 4.97 -19.13
CA ALA A 137 -0.71 4.56 -19.41
C ALA A 137 -0.48 3.05 -19.23
N GLU A 138 -1.44 2.30 -18.67
CA GLU A 138 -1.29 0.85 -18.51
C GLU A 138 -1.41 0.11 -19.85
N ILE A 139 -0.56 -0.89 -20.03
CA ILE A 139 -0.56 -1.71 -21.27
C ILE A 139 -1.60 -2.83 -21.24
N GLU A 140 -1.98 -3.28 -20.05
CA GLU A 140 -3.02 -4.27 -19.80
C GLU A 140 -3.51 -4.11 -18.35
N ASP A 141 -4.78 -4.43 -18.06
CA ASP A 141 -5.33 -4.42 -16.71
C ASP A 141 -4.61 -5.46 -15.82
N PRO A 142 -3.89 -5.06 -14.77
CA PRO A 142 -3.16 -6.00 -13.92
C PRO A 142 -4.04 -6.74 -12.90
N ARG A 143 -5.29 -6.33 -12.67
CA ARG A 143 -6.17 -6.90 -11.64
C ARG A 143 -6.47 -8.39 -11.84
N PRO A 144 -6.74 -8.89 -13.05
CA PRO A 144 -6.90 -10.33 -13.30
C PRO A 144 -5.66 -11.14 -12.88
N TRP A 145 -4.46 -10.63 -13.17
CA TRP A 145 -3.21 -11.27 -12.80
C TRP A 145 -2.98 -11.26 -11.28
N CYS A 146 -3.32 -10.17 -10.61
CA CYS A 146 -3.29 -10.09 -9.14
C CYS A 146 -4.21 -11.14 -8.51
N GLU A 147 -5.41 -11.31 -9.06
CA GLU A 147 -6.39 -12.27 -8.54
C GLU A 147 -5.95 -13.72 -8.79
N ILE A 148 -5.39 -14.03 -9.94
CA ILE A 148 -4.79 -15.34 -10.25
C ILE A 148 -3.70 -15.67 -9.22
N ILE A 149 -2.78 -14.74 -8.97
CA ILE A 149 -1.72 -14.92 -7.97
C ILE A 149 -2.31 -15.07 -6.56
N ARG A 150 -3.33 -14.30 -6.20
CA ARG A 150 -3.99 -14.38 -4.89
C ARG A 150 -4.62 -15.75 -4.68
N GLN A 151 -5.39 -16.26 -5.65
CA GLN A 151 -6.04 -17.57 -5.54
C GLN A 151 -5.02 -18.70 -5.42
N TRP A 152 -3.99 -18.69 -6.26
CA TRP A 152 -2.90 -19.66 -6.19
C TRP A 152 -2.17 -19.65 -4.83
N ALA A 153 -2.00 -18.47 -4.22
CA ALA A 153 -1.29 -18.32 -2.96
C ALA A 153 -2.16 -18.61 -1.72
N THR A 154 -3.50 -18.48 -1.84
CA THR A 154 -4.43 -18.63 -0.71
C THR A 154 -4.51 -20.09 -0.29
N PHE A 155 -4.19 -20.36 0.99
CA PHE A 155 -4.17 -21.72 1.57
C PHE A 155 -3.28 -22.74 0.84
N ASN A 156 -2.38 -22.30 -0.02
CA ASN A 156 -1.40 -23.20 -0.58
C ASN A 156 -0.49 -23.74 0.55
N PRO A 157 -0.49 -25.06 0.81
CA PRO A 157 0.24 -25.63 1.94
C PRO A 157 1.76 -25.44 1.83
N GLU A 158 2.30 -25.35 0.62
CA GLU A 158 3.73 -25.11 0.38
C GLU A 158 4.16 -23.71 0.84
N PHE A 159 3.22 -22.73 0.86
CA PHE A 159 3.50 -21.34 1.22
C PHE A 159 2.99 -20.94 2.61
N ALA A 160 2.44 -21.88 3.37
CA ALA A 160 1.86 -21.60 4.69
C ALA A 160 2.94 -21.25 5.74
N TYR A 161 4.15 -21.78 5.58
CA TYR A 161 5.27 -21.65 6.53
C TYR A 161 6.57 -21.27 5.82
N LEU A 162 6.55 -20.17 5.07
CA LEU A 162 7.75 -19.61 4.46
C LEU A 162 8.77 -19.17 5.54
N PRO A 163 10.07 -19.04 5.23
CA PRO A 163 11.06 -18.53 6.19
C PRO A 163 10.66 -17.18 6.82
N ARG A 164 9.99 -16.32 6.06
CA ARG A 164 9.46 -15.03 6.51
C ARG A 164 8.28 -14.58 5.65
N LYS A 165 7.53 -13.53 6.10
CA LYS A 165 6.48 -12.85 5.31
C LYS A 165 6.97 -12.55 3.90
N PHE A 166 6.11 -12.76 2.91
CA PHE A 166 6.42 -12.62 1.50
C PHE A 166 5.40 -11.71 0.82
N LYS A 167 5.85 -10.78 0.01
CA LYS A 167 5.03 -9.75 -0.62
C LYS A 167 5.21 -9.78 -2.13
N ILE A 168 4.10 -9.78 -2.86
CA ILE A 168 4.06 -9.70 -4.32
C ILE A 168 3.28 -8.44 -4.70
N ALA A 169 3.77 -7.72 -5.71
CA ALA A 169 3.05 -6.62 -6.34
C ALA A 169 3.16 -6.76 -7.87
N VAL A 170 2.11 -6.29 -8.57
CA VAL A 170 2.02 -6.32 -10.03
C VAL A 170 1.88 -4.91 -10.54
N ASN A 171 2.67 -4.52 -11.53
CA ASN A 171 2.58 -3.25 -12.23
C ASN A 171 2.33 -3.46 -13.72
N ALA A 172 1.53 -2.59 -14.34
CA ALA A 172 1.27 -2.60 -15.78
C ALA A 172 1.61 -1.29 -16.48
N VAL A 173 2.15 -0.30 -15.74
CA VAL A 173 2.60 0.98 -16.31
C VAL A 173 4.07 0.86 -16.69
N PRO A 174 4.45 1.06 -17.96
CA PRO A 174 5.82 0.79 -18.44
C PRO A 174 6.90 1.69 -17.84
N ASP A 175 6.62 2.99 -17.75
CA ASP A 175 7.62 4.01 -17.42
C ASP A 175 7.50 4.58 -16.00
N ALA A 176 6.69 3.91 -15.15
CA ALA A 176 6.49 4.27 -13.76
C ALA A 176 6.26 3.02 -12.90
N ASP A 177 6.48 3.12 -11.60
CA ASP A 177 6.26 2.04 -10.64
C ASP A 177 5.25 2.44 -9.53
N PRO A 178 3.97 2.72 -9.87
CA PRO A 178 2.97 3.07 -8.87
C PRO A 178 2.67 1.92 -7.90
N ALA A 179 2.89 0.68 -8.32
CA ALA A 179 2.73 -0.52 -7.48
C ALA A 179 3.94 -0.81 -6.57
N LEU A 180 5.04 -0.04 -6.68
CA LEU A 180 6.26 -0.20 -5.89
C LEU A 180 6.89 -1.60 -6.04
N ILE A 181 6.84 -2.19 -7.25
CA ILE A 181 7.35 -3.55 -7.50
C ILE A 181 8.83 -3.69 -7.16
N GLY A 182 9.62 -2.62 -7.33
CA GLY A 182 11.05 -2.60 -7.03
C GLY A 182 11.38 -2.88 -5.56
N VAL A 183 10.45 -2.65 -4.61
CA VAL A 183 10.68 -2.86 -3.17
C VAL A 183 9.83 -3.98 -2.58
N HIS A 184 9.37 -4.90 -3.42
CA HIS A 184 8.66 -6.12 -3.03
C HIS A 184 9.56 -7.37 -3.07
N ASP A 185 9.18 -8.43 -2.36
CA ASP A 185 9.91 -9.72 -2.39
C ASP A 185 9.92 -10.30 -3.80
N ILE A 186 8.77 -10.21 -4.50
CA ILE A 186 8.64 -10.34 -5.96
C ILE A 186 7.90 -9.12 -6.49
N GLY A 187 8.45 -8.50 -7.51
CA GLY A 187 7.80 -7.52 -8.38
C GLY A 187 7.51 -8.13 -9.74
N VAL A 188 6.28 -7.93 -10.23
CA VAL A 188 5.84 -8.42 -11.53
C VAL A 188 5.47 -7.21 -12.40
N GLN A 189 6.23 -6.98 -13.46
CA GLN A 189 5.92 -5.98 -14.48
C GLN A 189 5.26 -6.66 -15.68
N VAL A 190 4.03 -6.29 -15.99
CA VAL A 190 3.39 -6.72 -17.25
C VAL A 190 4.11 -6.08 -18.42
N VAL A 191 4.47 -6.88 -19.41
CA VAL A 191 5.17 -6.43 -20.62
C VAL A 191 4.57 -7.09 -21.85
N HIS A 192 4.64 -6.39 -23.01
CA HIS A 192 4.32 -6.98 -24.28
C HIS A 192 5.60 -7.14 -25.11
N ARG A 193 5.76 -8.29 -25.74
CA ARG A 193 6.87 -8.58 -26.67
C ARG A 193 6.34 -9.34 -27.87
N ASP A 194 6.56 -8.83 -29.06
CA ASP A 194 6.12 -9.45 -30.32
C ASP A 194 4.61 -9.78 -30.38
N GLY A 195 3.79 -8.97 -29.70
CA GLY A 195 2.34 -9.13 -29.62
C GLY A 195 1.85 -10.10 -28.54
N GLU A 196 2.76 -10.67 -27.77
CA GLU A 196 2.43 -11.55 -26.65
C GLU A 196 2.56 -10.83 -25.30
N THR A 197 1.62 -11.13 -24.39
CA THR A 197 1.73 -10.72 -22.98
C THR A 197 2.75 -11.61 -22.26
N GLY A 198 3.60 -10.99 -21.48
CA GLY A 198 4.53 -11.67 -20.59
C GLY A 198 4.85 -10.81 -19.37
N PHE A 199 5.78 -11.29 -18.56
CA PHE A 199 6.13 -10.64 -17.32
C PHE A 199 7.64 -10.49 -17.18
N ARG A 200 8.07 -9.27 -16.87
CA ARG A 200 9.39 -9.06 -16.29
C ARG A 200 9.28 -9.26 -14.79
N VAL A 201 10.06 -10.16 -14.24
CA VAL A 201 9.98 -10.55 -12.84
C VAL A 201 11.22 -10.10 -12.08
N LEU A 202 11.00 -9.32 -11.03
CA LEU A 202 12.03 -8.87 -10.09
C LEU A 202 11.94 -9.72 -8.82
N ALA A 203 13.07 -10.02 -8.20
CA ALA A 203 13.11 -10.68 -6.89
C ALA A 203 14.14 -10.04 -5.95
N GLY A 204 13.92 -10.19 -4.66
CA GLY A 204 14.87 -9.73 -3.64
C GLY A 204 14.73 -8.27 -3.24
N GLY A 205 13.65 -7.60 -3.63
CA GLY A 205 13.30 -6.29 -3.11
C GLY A 205 12.75 -6.34 -1.68
N GLY A 206 12.69 -5.19 -1.04
CA GLY A 206 12.02 -5.04 0.26
C GLY A 206 12.64 -4.01 1.17
N LEU A 207 11.78 -3.36 1.93
CA LEU A 207 12.12 -2.40 2.96
C LEU A 207 12.42 -3.09 4.30
N GLY A 208 12.60 -2.33 5.35
CA GLY A 208 12.93 -2.84 6.69
C GLY A 208 14.41 -2.63 7.02
N ARG A 209 14.97 -3.40 7.97
CA ARG A 209 16.31 -3.17 8.52
C ARG A 209 17.44 -3.05 7.48
N THR A 210 17.31 -3.77 6.38
CA THR A 210 18.26 -3.75 5.27
C THR A 210 17.45 -3.53 4.00
N PRO A 211 17.13 -2.28 3.62
CA PRO A 211 16.35 -2.01 2.43
C PRO A 211 17.14 -2.40 1.18
N MET A 212 16.42 -2.94 0.19
CA MET A 212 17.00 -3.37 -1.08
C MET A 212 15.97 -3.20 -2.19
N VAL A 213 16.45 -2.79 -3.35
CA VAL A 213 15.68 -2.84 -4.60
C VAL A 213 15.85 -4.25 -5.19
N GLY A 214 14.79 -4.78 -5.80
CA GLY A 214 14.77 -6.08 -6.44
C GLY A 214 15.59 -6.13 -7.72
N GLU A 215 16.16 -7.29 -8.00
CA GLU A 215 16.92 -7.56 -9.22
C GLU A 215 16.04 -8.27 -10.25
N VAL A 216 16.19 -7.94 -11.52
CA VAL A 216 15.48 -8.64 -12.61
C VAL A 216 16.04 -10.05 -12.73
N ILE A 217 15.20 -11.04 -12.49
CA ILE A 217 15.56 -12.47 -12.60
C ILE A 217 14.88 -13.17 -13.79
N GLY A 218 13.75 -12.66 -14.25
CA GLY A 218 13.10 -13.07 -15.51
C GLY A 218 12.83 -11.83 -16.35
N ASP A 219 13.42 -11.73 -17.53
CA ASP A 219 13.22 -10.56 -18.40
C ASP A 219 11.93 -10.63 -19.18
N PHE A 220 11.52 -11.85 -19.57
CA PHE A 220 10.24 -12.13 -20.21
C PHE A 220 9.78 -13.55 -19.87
N VAL A 221 8.80 -13.66 -19.00
CA VAL A 221 8.12 -14.91 -18.69
C VAL A 221 6.79 -14.90 -19.43
N PRO A 222 6.54 -15.80 -20.40
CA PRO A 222 5.26 -15.86 -21.11
C PRO A 222 4.09 -16.06 -20.15
N TRP A 223 2.94 -15.45 -20.42
CA TRP A 223 1.80 -15.42 -19.51
C TRP A 223 1.34 -16.80 -19.00
N PRO A 224 1.38 -17.90 -19.80
CA PRO A 224 0.95 -19.21 -19.28
C PRO A 224 1.80 -19.72 -18.12
N HIS A 225 3.03 -19.25 -18.03
CA HIS A 225 4.02 -19.71 -17.06
C HIS A 225 4.19 -18.78 -15.85
N LEU A 226 3.31 -17.78 -15.68
CA LEU A 226 3.39 -16.84 -14.54
C LEU A 226 3.49 -17.60 -13.21
N LEU A 227 2.52 -18.47 -12.92
CA LEU A 227 2.47 -19.16 -11.63
C LEU A 227 3.64 -20.15 -11.47
N SER A 228 3.99 -20.89 -12.51
CA SER A 228 5.14 -21.82 -12.47
C SER A 228 6.45 -21.11 -12.19
N TYR A 229 6.64 -19.90 -12.71
CA TYR A 229 7.85 -19.11 -12.46
C TYR A 229 7.87 -18.54 -11.05
N LEU A 230 6.74 -18.03 -10.55
CA LEU A 230 6.62 -17.57 -9.16
C LEU A 230 6.83 -18.71 -8.16
N GLU A 231 6.33 -19.90 -8.48
CA GLU A 231 6.53 -21.09 -7.66
C GLU A 231 8.00 -21.52 -7.63
N ALA A 232 8.70 -21.47 -8.76
CA ALA A 232 10.14 -21.75 -8.83
C ALA A 232 10.94 -20.82 -7.90
N ILE A 233 10.64 -19.51 -7.90
CA ILE A 233 11.26 -18.54 -6.98
C ILE A 233 10.99 -18.93 -5.52
N LEU A 234 9.74 -19.27 -5.19
CA LEU A 234 9.35 -19.61 -3.81
C LEU A 234 9.98 -20.92 -3.35
N ARG A 235 10.12 -21.91 -4.22
CA ARG A 235 10.81 -23.17 -3.90
C ARG A 235 12.29 -22.96 -3.64
N VAL A 236 12.98 -22.16 -4.47
CA VAL A 236 14.37 -21.76 -4.21
C VAL A 236 14.46 -21.03 -2.87
N TYR A 237 13.53 -20.10 -2.59
CA TYR A 237 13.49 -19.40 -1.31
C TYR A 237 13.19 -20.35 -0.13
N ASN A 238 12.26 -21.28 -0.26
CA ASN A 238 11.95 -22.27 0.78
C ASN A 238 13.14 -23.19 1.09
N LYS A 239 13.88 -23.58 0.05
CA LYS A 239 15.01 -24.50 0.14
C LYS A 239 16.26 -23.85 0.74
N TYR A 240 16.56 -22.59 0.38
CA TYR A 240 17.82 -21.94 0.74
C TYR A 240 17.64 -20.75 1.71
N GLY A 241 16.42 -20.33 1.98
CA GLY A 241 16.12 -19.23 2.90
C GLY A 241 16.50 -19.55 4.34
N ASN A 242 17.07 -18.59 5.05
CA ASN A 242 17.47 -18.77 6.43
C ASN A 242 16.25 -18.88 7.36
N ARG A 243 16.15 -19.96 8.15
CA ARG A 243 15.06 -20.20 9.11
C ARG A 243 15.50 -19.98 10.57
N ASP A 244 16.81 -20.05 10.85
CA ASP A 244 17.36 -19.98 12.20
C ASP A 244 17.40 -18.54 12.72
N ASN A 245 17.58 -17.57 11.82
CA ASN A 245 17.65 -16.16 12.16
C ASN A 245 16.57 -15.33 11.44
N LYS A 246 15.51 -14.96 12.17
CA LYS A 246 14.39 -14.15 11.63
C LYS A 246 14.80 -12.84 10.98
N TYR A 247 15.95 -12.25 11.33
CA TYR A 247 16.49 -11.02 10.75
C TYR A 247 17.19 -11.25 9.40
N LYS A 248 17.59 -12.50 9.11
CA LYS A 248 18.19 -12.92 7.85
C LYS A 248 17.26 -13.74 6.96
N ALA A 249 16.00 -13.92 7.37
CA ALA A 249 15.06 -14.85 6.75
C ALA A 249 14.35 -14.33 5.49
N ARG A 250 14.40 -13.02 5.19
CA ARG A 250 13.75 -12.47 3.98
C ARG A 250 14.49 -12.86 2.71
N ILE A 251 13.75 -13.07 1.60
CA ILE A 251 14.31 -13.44 0.28
C ILE A 251 15.42 -12.48 -0.19
N LYS A 252 15.28 -11.19 0.06
CA LYS A 252 16.29 -10.18 -0.31
C LYS A 252 17.69 -10.48 0.27
N ILE A 253 17.76 -11.08 1.46
CA ILE A 253 19.02 -11.47 2.08
C ILE A 253 19.62 -12.70 1.36
N LEU A 254 18.77 -13.64 0.93
CA LEU A 254 19.19 -14.78 0.13
C LEU A 254 19.71 -14.32 -1.24
N VAL A 255 18.96 -13.47 -1.95
CA VAL A 255 19.35 -12.92 -3.26
C VAL A 255 20.69 -12.19 -3.14
N LYS A 256 20.87 -11.34 -2.11
CA LYS A 256 22.14 -10.65 -1.86
C LYS A 256 23.29 -11.62 -1.58
N ALA A 257 23.06 -12.67 -0.83
CA ALA A 257 24.09 -13.64 -0.46
C ALA A 257 24.54 -14.51 -1.63
N LEU A 258 23.62 -14.89 -2.51
CA LEU A 258 23.90 -15.69 -3.70
C LEU A 258 24.41 -14.85 -4.88
N GLY A 259 23.97 -13.60 -4.97
CA GLY A 259 24.03 -12.79 -6.17
C GLY A 259 22.86 -13.07 -7.12
N ALA A 260 22.44 -12.06 -7.89
CA ALA A 260 21.29 -12.17 -8.78
C ALA A 260 21.45 -13.27 -9.85
N GLU A 261 22.62 -13.41 -10.45
CA GLU A 261 22.90 -14.41 -11.47
C GLU A 261 22.72 -15.85 -10.96
N LYS A 262 23.30 -16.15 -9.79
CA LYS A 262 23.18 -17.50 -9.20
C LYS A 262 21.75 -17.77 -8.74
N PHE A 263 21.07 -16.77 -8.17
CA PHE A 263 19.67 -16.90 -7.79
C PHE A 263 18.78 -17.17 -9.02
N ARG A 264 18.99 -16.44 -10.12
CA ARG A 264 18.34 -16.68 -11.42
C ARG A 264 18.60 -18.10 -11.90
N ALA A 265 19.85 -18.55 -11.95
CA ALA A 265 20.19 -19.89 -12.43
C ALA A 265 19.49 -21.00 -11.62
N LEU A 266 19.37 -20.85 -10.30
CA LEU A 266 18.63 -21.78 -9.45
C LEU A 266 17.11 -21.72 -9.74
N THR A 267 16.56 -20.52 -9.97
CA THR A 267 15.15 -20.34 -10.33
C THR A 267 14.83 -20.97 -11.69
N GLU A 268 15.68 -20.75 -12.68
CA GLU A 268 15.50 -21.32 -14.03
C GLU A 268 15.60 -22.86 -14.01
N ALA A 269 16.47 -23.42 -13.21
CA ALA A 269 16.57 -24.87 -13.03
C ALA A 269 15.29 -25.47 -12.41
N GLU A 270 14.75 -24.83 -11.37
CA GLU A 270 13.48 -25.23 -10.77
C GLU A 270 12.29 -25.00 -11.72
N PHE A 271 12.30 -23.90 -12.46
CA PHE A 271 11.27 -23.57 -13.44
C PHE A 271 11.23 -24.59 -14.59
N ALA A 272 12.36 -25.08 -15.06
CA ALA A 272 12.42 -26.09 -16.10
C ALA A 272 11.65 -27.38 -15.74
N GLU A 273 11.60 -27.72 -14.45
CA GLU A 273 10.84 -28.88 -13.96
C GLU A 273 9.34 -28.59 -13.79
N LEU A 274 8.96 -27.30 -13.65
CA LEU A 274 7.59 -26.89 -13.32
C LEU A 274 6.79 -26.38 -14.54
N LYS A 275 7.48 -25.88 -15.55
CA LYS A 275 6.89 -25.01 -16.57
C LYS A 275 5.71 -25.64 -17.35
N ASP A 276 5.71 -26.95 -17.57
CA ASP A 276 4.65 -27.68 -18.29
C ASP A 276 3.75 -28.49 -17.32
N GLY A 277 3.80 -28.14 -16.03
CA GLY A 277 3.05 -28.78 -14.97
C GLY A 277 1.66 -28.17 -14.72
N PRO A 278 1.00 -28.55 -13.63
CA PRO A 278 -0.38 -28.17 -13.31
C PRO A 278 -0.59 -26.69 -13.04
N MET A 279 0.50 -25.90 -12.87
CA MET A 279 0.42 -24.43 -12.69
C MET A 279 0.51 -23.66 -14.01
N THR A 280 0.53 -24.34 -15.15
CA THR A 280 0.47 -23.69 -16.47
C THR A 280 -0.94 -23.19 -16.72
N LEU A 281 -1.08 -21.88 -16.85
CA LEU A 281 -2.37 -21.23 -17.06
C LEU A 281 -2.92 -21.52 -18.47
N THR A 282 -4.20 -21.75 -18.56
CA THR A 282 -4.94 -21.85 -19.82
C THR A 282 -5.60 -20.53 -20.19
N ALA A 283 -5.90 -20.35 -21.48
CA ALA A 283 -6.62 -19.16 -21.94
C ALA A 283 -8.00 -19.03 -21.26
N ASP A 284 -8.72 -20.14 -21.11
CA ASP A 284 -10.04 -20.17 -20.49
C ASP A 284 -10.00 -19.72 -19.02
N GLU A 285 -8.96 -20.07 -18.24
CA GLU A 285 -8.78 -19.62 -16.88
C GLU A 285 -8.52 -18.12 -16.81
N VAL A 286 -7.65 -17.61 -17.68
CA VAL A 286 -7.34 -16.18 -17.74
C VAL A 286 -8.54 -15.37 -18.20
N ASP A 287 -9.26 -15.82 -19.22
CA ASP A 287 -10.45 -15.12 -19.73
C ASP A 287 -11.61 -15.16 -18.71
N THR A 288 -11.78 -16.27 -17.98
CA THR A 288 -12.70 -16.34 -16.85
C THR A 288 -12.35 -15.30 -15.81
N MET A 289 -11.06 -15.16 -15.47
CA MET A 289 -10.63 -14.16 -14.49
C MET A 289 -10.82 -12.74 -14.99
N ARG A 290 -10.49 -12.45 -16.25
CA ARG A 290 -10.76 -11.15 -16.91
C ARG A 290 -12.24 -10.79 -16.86
N GLY A 291 -13.14 -11.76 -17.01
CA GLY A 291 -14.59 -11.58 -16.93
C GLY A 291 -15.09 -10.99 -15.59
N HIS A 292 -14.35 -11.18 -14.49
CA HIS A 292 -14.67 -10.58 -13.20
C HIS A 292 -14.31 -9.08 -13.10
N PHE A 293 -13.48 -8.59 -14.01
CA PHE A 293 -13.02 -7.20 -14.08
C PHE A 293 -13.55 -6.49 -15.33
N SER A 294 -14.79 -6.82 -15.70
CA SER A 294 -15.45 -6.21 -16.85
C SER A 294 -15.53 -4.69 -16.72
N THR A 295 -15.42 -4.02 -17.85
CA THR A 295 -15.59 -2.56 -17.95
C THR A 295 -16.99 -2.17 -17.49
N PRO A 296 -17.14 -1.15 -16.62
CA PRO A 296 -18.44 -0.60 -16.26
C PRO A 296 -19.23 -0.12 -17.48
N ALA A 297 -20.54 0.03 -17.32
CA ALA A 297 -21.41 0.54 -18.39
C ALA A 297 -21.21 2.06 -18.57
N TYR A 298 -20.06 2.45 -19.12
CA TYR A 298 -19.74 3.85 -19.36
C TYR A 298 -20.68 4.48 -20.39
N ASP A 299 -21.03 5.74 -20.16
CA ASP A 299 -21.68 6.58 -21.15
C ASP A 299 -20.63 7.08 -22.16
N THR A 300 -20.56 6.41 -23.30
CA THR A 300 -19.58 6.70 -24.36
C THR A 300 -19.91 7.98 -25.15
N ALA A 301 -21.09 8.58 -24.93
CA ALA A 301 -21.46 9.86 -25.54
C ALA A 301 -20.87 11.08 -24.80
N LEU A 302 -20.30 10.86 -23.61
CA LEU A 302 -19.63 11.93 -22.86
C LEU A 302 -18.37 12.40 -23.59
N GLY A 303 -18.32 13.69 -23.88
CA GLY A 303 -17.11 14.35 -24.38
C GLY A 303 -16.08 14.56 -23.27
N GLN A 304 -14.82 14.64 -23.66
CA GLN A 304 -13.79 15.12 -22.74
C GLN A 304 -14.02 16.59 -22.41
N ARG A 305 -13.84 16.96 -21.12
CA ARG A 305 -13.94 18.35 -20.64
C ARG A 305 -15.27 19.02 -21.00
N PRO A 306 -16.38 18.57 -20.41
CA PRO A 306 -17.69 19.17 -20.65
C PRO A 306 -17.72 20.65 -20.25
N ALA A 307 -18.57 21.47 -20.91
CA ALA A 307 -18.64 22.92 -20.69
C ALA A 307 -18.86 23.28 -19.20
N ALA A 308 -19.67 22.52 -18.48
CA ALA A 308 -19.90 22.73 -17.05
C ALA A 308 -18.64 22.61 -16.21
N LEU A 309 -17.74 21.69 -16.55
CA LEU A 309 -16.44 21.54 -15.88
C LEU A 309 -15.55 22.76 -16.16
N GLU A 310 -15.46 23.20 -17.42
CA GLU A 310 -14.63 24.35 -17.79
C GLU A 310 -15.14 25.66 -17.11
N GLU A 311 -16.45 25.85 -17.02
CA GLU A 311 -17.05 26.97 -16.30
C GLU A 311 -16.74 26.94 -14.80
N ALA A 312 -16.85 25.77 -14.17
CA ALA A 312 -16.52 25.59 -12.75
C ALA A 312 -15.03 25.85 -12.49
N LEU A 313 -14.13 25.34 -13.34
CA LEU A 313 -12.69 25.57 -13.26
C LEU A 313 -12.33 27.06 -13.41
N ALA A 314 -13.02 27.78 -14.28
CA ALA A 314 -12.77 29.20 -14.51
C ALA A 314 -13.31 30.10 -13.37
N SER A 315 -14.43 29.70 -12.74
CA SER A 315 -15.14 30.52 -11.75
C SER A 315 -14.74 30.24 -10.30
N ASN A 316 -14.20 29.03 -9.97
CA ASN A 316 -13.89 28.63 -8.60
C ASN A 316 -12.42 28.23 -8.45
N LYS A 317 -11.62 29.10 -7.80
CA LYS A 317 -10.18 28.85 -7.57
C LYS A 317 -9.88 27.63 -6.69
N ALA A 318 -10.71 27.37 -5.67
CA ALA A 318 -10.50 26.24 -4.75
C ALA A 318 -10.77 24.93 -5.49
N PHE A 319 -11.86 24.85 -6.25
CA PHE A 319 -12.14 23.70 -7.10
C PHE A 319 -11.06 23.49 -8.16
N ASN A 320 -10.61 24.57 -8.82
CA ASN A 320 -9.54 24.48 -9.82
C ASN A 320 -8.25 23.91 -9.22
N ARG A 321 -7.83 24.37 -8.04
CA ARG A 321 -6.66 23.83 -7.32
C ARG A 321 -6.86 22.35 -7.01
N TRP A 322 -7.98 21.99 -6.42
CA TRP A 322 -8.31 20.60 -6.10
C TRP A 322 -8.34 19.72 -7.36
N PHE A 323 -8.93 20.18 -8.44
CA PHE A 323 -8.97 19.44 -9.70
C PHE A 323 -7.56 19.09 -10.20
N HIS A 324 -6.65 20.04 -10.22
CA HIS A 324 -5.27 19.80 -10.67
C HIS A 324 -4.42 18.99 -9.72
N THR A 325 -4.86 18.82 -8.46
CA THR A 325 -4.13 18.06 -7.44
C THR A 325 -4.71 16.65 -7.25
N ASN A 326 -6.04 16.53 -7.12
CA ASN A 326 -6.69 15.31 -6.65
C ASN A 326 -7.39 14.51 -7.76
N VAL A 327 -7.47 15.04 -8.98
CA VAL A 327 -8.13 14.39 -10.11
C VAL A 327 -7.09 13.85 -11.08
N THR A 328 -7.18 12.55 -11.35
CA THR A 328 -6.30 11.85 -12.30
C THR A 328 -7.05 11.51 -13.58
N ALA A 329 -6.37 11.63 -14.71
CA ALA A 329 -6.93 11.28 -16.01
C ALA A 329 -7.32 9.80 -16.08
N HIS A 330 -8.45 9.54 -16.70
CA HIS A 330 -9.01 8.21 -16.88
C HIS A 330 -8.85 7.74 -18.34
N ARG A 331 -8.63 6.44 -18.56
CA ARG A 331 -8.54 5.87 -19.92
C ARG A 331 -9.83 6.05 -20.75
N GLN A 332 -11.00 6.06 -20.09
CA GLN A 332 -12.29 6.32 -20.73
C GLN A 332 -12.52 7.84 -20.83
N PRO A 333 -12.68 8.40 -22.05
CA PRO A 333 -13.06 9.81 -22.22
C PRO A 333 -14.35 10.17 -21.47
N GLY A 334 -14.39 11.38 -20.89
CA GLY A 334 -15.54 11.86 -20.10
C GLY A 334 -15.57 11.40 -18.65
N TYR A 335 -14.61 10.55 -18.24
CA TYR A 335 -14.44 10.09 -16.86
C TYR A 335 -13.12 10.58 -16.27
N ALA A 336 -12.99 10.49 -14.95
CA ALA A 336 -11.81 10.82 -14.19
C ALA A 336 -11.74 9.97 -12.91
N ALA A 337 -10.55 9.75 -12.38
CA ALA A 337 -10.36 9.19 -11.04
C ALA A 337 -10.17 10.32 -10.03
N VAL A 338 -10.78 10.20 -8.86
CA VAL A 338 -10.75 11.21 -7.80
C VAL A 338 -10.14 10.61 -6.54
N THR A 339 -9.05 11.20 -6.05
CA THR A 339 -8.42 10.80 -4.79
C THR A 339 -8.97 11.61 -3.63
N LEU A 340 -9.54 10.92 -2.66
CA LEU A 340 -9.98 11.44 -1.37
C LEU A 340 -8.80 11.38 -0.41
N THR A 341 -8.31 12.52 0.06
CA THR A 341 -7.16 12.58 0.96
C THR A 341 -7.59 12.31 2.41
N LEU A 342 -6.97 11.31 3.04
CA LEU A 342 -7.13 10.99 4.47
C LEU A 342 -6.00 11.64 5.30
N LYS A 343 -5.70 12.92 4.99
CA LYS A 343 -4.56 13.67 5.57
C LYS A 343 -5.03 14.99 6.17
N LYS A 344 -6.17 14.96 6.85
CA LYS A 344 -6.72 16.14 7.53
C LYS A 344 -5.80 16.55 8.67
N THR A 345 -5.47 17.85 8.75
CA THR A 345 -4.63 18.40 9.84
C THR A 345 -5.20 18.07 11.22
N GLY A 346 -4.35 17.52 12.09
CA GLY A 346 -4.72 17.10 13.44
C GLY A 346 -5.36 15.70 13.54
N ARG A 347 -5.34 14.92 12.45
CA ARG A 347 -5.76 13.51 12.43
C ARG A 347 -4.57 12.64 11.98
N ALA A 348 -4.51 11.43 12.50
CA ALA A 348 -3.51 10.45 12.06
C ALA A 348 -3.67 10.16 10.56
N PRO A 349 -2.59 10.22 9.76
CA PRO A 349 -2.64 9.91 8.33
C PRO A 349 -3.21 8.52 8.07
N GLY A 350 -4.20 8.44 7.18
CA GLY A 350 -4.84 7.19 6.78
C GLY A 350 -5.98 6.71 7.68
N ASP A 351 -6.33 7.43 8.74
CA ASP A 351 -7.51 7.10 9.56
C ASP A 351 -8.79 7.63 8.92
N ILE A 352 -9.84 6.80 8.97
CA ILE A 352 -11.19 7.08 8.47
C ILE A 352 -12.22 6.61 9.49
N THR A 353 -13.20 7.46 9.83
CA THR A 353 -14.24 7.10 10.80
C THR A 353 -15.29 6.17 10.18
N ASP A 354 -16.10 5.56 11.02
CA ASP A 354 -17.23 4.72 10.62
C ASP A 354 -18.27 5.50 9.79
N GLU A 355 -18.59 6.73 10.20
CA GLU A 355 -19.49 7.63 9.45
C GLU A 355 -18.88 8.04 8.10
N GLU A 356 -17.57 8.30 8.05
CA GLU A 356 -16.87 8.62 6.83
C GLU A 356 -16.81 7.41 5.86
N LEU A 357 -16.69 6.17 6.37
CA LEU A 357 -16.78 4.95 5.55
C LEU A 357 -18.18 4.80 4.92
N ASP A 358 -19.25 5.06 5.68
CA ASP A 358 -20.62 5.07 5.15
C ASP A 358 -20.79 6.17 4.10
N ALA A 359 -20.27 7.37 4.33
CA ALA A 359 -20.31 8.47 3.36
C ALA A 359 -19.53 8.15 2.08
N VAL A 360 -18.35 7.52 2.17
CA VAL A 360 -17.60 7.06 0.99
C VAL A 360 -18.37 5.99 0.23
N ALA A 361 -19.12 5.10 0.91
CA ALA A 361 -19.99 4.14 0.25
C ALA A 361 -21.11 4.83 -0.55
N ASP A 362 -21.76 5.85 0.03
CA ASP A 362 -22.79 6.65 -0.66
C ASP A 362 -22.21 7.38 -1.89
N LEU A 363 -21.02 7.95 -1.75
CA LEU A 363 -20.32 8.60 -2.86
C LEU A 363 -19.92 7.62 -3.96
N ALA A 364 -19.45 6.44 -3.60
CA ALA A 364 -19.09 5.38 -4.56
C ALA A 364 -20.33 4.91 -5.35
N GLU A 365 -21.47 4.70 -4.68
CA GLU A 365 -22.74 4.35 -5.33
C GLU A 365 -23.23 5.43 -6.28
N THR A 366 -23.10 6.70 -5.87
CA THR A 366 -23.60 7.83 -6.66
C THR A 366 -22.70 8.15 -7.86
N TYR A 367 -21.37 8.07 -7.70
CA TYR A 367 -20.42 8.68 -8.62
C TYR A 367 -19.43 7.70 -9.26
N SER A 368 -19.26 6.46 -8.74
CA SER A 368 -18.17 5.55 -9.15
C SER A 368 -18.61 4.08 -9.22
N PHE A 369 -19.78 3.78 -9.79
CA PHE A 369 -20.31 2.42 -9.99
C PHE A 369 -20.26 1.54 -8.73
N ALA A 370 -20.46 2.12 -7.54
CA ALA A 370 -20.38 1.46 -6.24
C ALA A 370 -19.01 0.86 -5.90
N GLU A 371 -17.94 1.38 -6.49
CA GLU A 371 -16.56 0.95 -6.27
C GLU A 371 -15.68 2.09 -5.73
N ALA A 372 -14.83 1.78 -4.76
CA ALA A 372 -13.74 2.62 -4.28
C ALA A 372 -12.46 1.79 -4.14
N ARG A 373 -11.32 2.45 -3.98
CA ARG A 373 -10.02 1.79 -3.90
C ARG A 373 -9.14 2.41 -2.82
N THR A 374 -8.44 1.58 -2.06
CA THR A 374 -7.41 2.03 -1.13
C THR A 374 -6.07 2.19 -1.85
N THR A 375 -5.27 3.17 -1.46
CA THR A 375 -3.98 3.47 -2.08
C THR A 375 -2.79 3.06 -1.21
N HIS A 376 -1.60 2.98 -1.82
CA HIS A 376 -0.33 2.80 -1.11
C HIS A 376 0.02 3.99 -0.21
N GLN A 377 -0.50 5.18 -0.54
CA GLN A 377 -0.30 6.43 0.20
C GLN A 377 -1.34 6.64 1.30
N GLN A 378 -2.10 5.61 1.68
CA GLN A 378 -3.11 5.67 2.74
C GLN A 378 -4.25 6.68 2.44
N ASN A 379 -4.71 6.70 1.19
CA ASN A 379 -5.85 7.47 0.70
C ASN A 379 -6.92 6.54 0.11
N ILE A 380 -8.03 7.09 -0.37
CA ILE A 380 -9.09 6.37 -1.07
C ILE A 380 -9.31 7.00 -2.46
N VAL A 381 -9.61 6.19 -3.46
CA VAL A 381 -9.91 6.63 -4.83
C VAL A 381 -11.33 6.22 -5.21
N LEU A 382 -12.09 7.14 -5.79
CA LEU A 382 -13.26 6.87 -6.62
C LEU A 382 -12.78 6.80 -8.07
N GLY A 383 -12.81 5.60 -8.67
CA GLY A 383 -12.10 5.35 -9.92
C GLY A 383 -12.80 5.92 -11.15
N ASP A 384 -14.12 5.97 -11.17
CA ASP A 384 -14.92 6.06 -12.39
C ASP A 384 -15.91 7.25 -12.36
N VAL A 385 -15.43 8.42 -11.99
CA VAL A 385 -16.26 9.63 -11.83
C VAL A 385 -16.46 10.34 -13.19
N ARG A 386 -17.70 10.64 -13.54
CA ARG A 386 -18.01 11.45 -14.72
C ARG A 386 -17.45 12.88 -14.55
N GLN A 387 -16.82 13.41 -15.58
CA GLN A 387 -16.21 14.74 -15.52
C GLN A 387 -17.25 15.87 -15.32
N ASP A 388 -18.50 15.69 -15.79
CA ASP A 388 -19.59 16.64 -15.57
C ASP A 388 -20.13 16.62 -14.13
N GLN A 389 -19.74 15.63 -13.32
CA GLN A 389 -20.11 15.48 -11.91
C GLN A 389 -18.98 15.85 -10.93
N LEU A 390 -17.83 16.29 -11.41
CA LEU A 390 -16.68 16.59 -10.55
C LEU A 390 -16.95 17.77 -9.61
N PHE A 391 -17.63 18.81 -10.06
CA PHE A 391 -17.94 19.96 -9.20
C PHE A 391 -18.95 19.61 -8.08
N PRO A 392 -20.11 19.01 -8.36
CA PRO A 392 -21.01 18.53 -7.30
C PRO A 392 -20.38 17.52 -6.34
N LEU A 393 -19.49 16.66 -6.83
CA LEU A 393 -18.73 15.74 -5.98
C LEU A 393 -17.77 16.50 -5.07
N TRP A 394 -17.03 17.47 -5.61
CA TRP A 394 -16.09 18.28 -4.84
C TRP A 394 -16.77 19.02 -3.68
N GLU A 395 -17.95 19.61 -3.89
CA GLU A 395 -18.71 20.26 -2.83
C GLU A 395 -19.03 19.31 -1.66
N LYS A 396 -19.39 18.06 -1.98
CA LYS A 396 -19.62 17.02 -0.95
C LYS A 396 -18.33 16.58 -0.25
N LEU A 397 -17.25 16.40 -1.01
CA LEU A 397 -15.95 16.04 -0.47
C LEU A 397 -15.38 17.14 0.42
N ASP A 398 -15.57 18.40 0.06
CA ASP A 398 -15.14 19.55 0.86
C ASP A 398 -15.90 19.59 2.20
N ALA A 399 -17.21 19.41 2.17
CA ALA A 399 -18.05 19.35 3.37
C ALA A 399 -17.66 18.18 4.31
N LEU A 400 -17.17 17.05 3.77
CA LEU A 400 -16.69 15.90 4.54
C LEU A 400 -15.20 16.03 4.96
N GLY A 401 -14.48 17.01 4.41
CA GLY A 401 -13.05 17.21 4.66
C GLY A 401 -12.13 16.27 3.89
N PHE A 402 -12.58 15.74 2.75
CA PHE A 402 -11.79 14.87 1.85
C PHE A 402 -11.21 15.60 0.64
N ALA A 403 -11.55 16.89 0.45
CA ALA A 403 -11.14 17.69 -0.68
C ALA A 403 -9.86 18.51 -0.43
N THR A 404 -9.05 18.18 0.56
CA THR A 404 -7.78 18.89 0.77
C THR A 404 -6.89 18.73 -0.46
N PRO A 405 -6.46 19.83 -1.13
CA PRO A 405 -5.67 19.75 -2.36
C PRO A 405 -4.18 19.57 -2.07
N ASN A 406 -3.83 18.51 -1.34
CA ASN A 406 -2.45 18.25 -0.89
C ASN A 406 -1.86 16.94 -1.40
N LEU A 407 -2.50 16.25 -2.34
CA LEU A 407 -2.00 14.98 -2.88
C LEU A 407 -0.57 15.15 -3.43
N LYS A 408 0.34 14.27 -3.01
CA LYS A 408 1.79 14.31 -3.28
C LYS A 408 2.55 15.51 -2.72
N LEU A 409 1.89 16.46 -2.05
CA LEU A 409 2.58 17.52 -1.34
C LEU A 409 3.09 17.03 0.02
N LEU A 410 3.93 17.82 0.67
CA LEU A 410 4.60 17.48 1.93
C LEU A 410 3.64 16.95 3.02
N THR A 411 2.41 17.46 3.07
CA THR A 411 1.38 17.03 4.05
C THR A 411 0.58 15.81 3.64
N ASP A 412 0.70 15.30 2.41
CA ASP A 412 0.17 13.98 2.02
C ASP A 412 1.11 12.86 2.48
N MET A 413 1.54 12.95 3.72
CA MET A 413 2.54 12.05 4.27
C MET A 413 1.99 10.66 4.60
N ILE A 414 2.87 9.68 4.53
CA ILE A 414 2.61 8.31 4.98
C ILE A 414 3.11 8.16 6.42
N ALA A 415 2.26 7.66 7.32
CA ALA A 415 2.68 7.30 8.67
C ALA A 415 2.18 5.92 9.08
N CYS A 416 3.03 5.10 9.67
CA CYS A 416 2.56 3.89 10.32
C CYS A 416 2.00 4.24 11.72
N PRO A 417 1.20 3.36 12.37
CA PRO A 417 0.68 3.61 13.71
C PRO A 417 1.75 3.86 14.80
N GLY A 418 2.98 3.38 14.59
CA GLY A 418 4.11 3.65 15.48
C GLY A 418 3.91 3.21 16.93
N GLY A 419 4.61 3.89 17.85
CA GLY A 419 4.59 3.61 19.27
C GLY A 419 3.27 3.88 19.97
N ASP A 420 2.31 4.52 19.29
CA ASP A 420 0.98 4.76 19.81
C ASP A 420 0.16 3.45 19.94
N PHE A 421 0.38 2.48 19.05
CA PHE A 421 -0.32 1.19 19.04
C PHE A 421 0.63 -0.01 18.96
N CYS A 422 1.64 0.04 18.10
CA CYS A 422 2.45 -1.12 17.74
C CYS A 422 3.45 -1.52 18.83
N SER A 423 3.39 -2.77 19.27
CA SER A 423 4.33 -3.34 20.26
C SER A 423 5.78 -3.45 19.75
N LEU A 424 5.99 -3.39 18.44
CA LEU A 424 7.31 -3.49 17.80
C LEU A 424 7.95 -2.11 17.54
N ALA A 425 7.22 -1.02 17.79
CA ALA A 425 7.70 0.32 17.51
C ALA A 425 8.75 0.78 18.55
N ASN A 426 9.72 1.55 18.06
CA ASN A 426 10.76 2.19 18.87
C ASN A 426 10.42 3.62 19.24
N ALA A 427 9.54 4.26 18.46
CA ALA A 427 9.08 5.62 18.68
C ALA A 427 7.67 5.83 18.11
N LYS A 428 7.02 6.90 18.57
CA LYS A 428 5.71 7.33 18.08
C LYS A 428 5.84 7.98 16.70
N SER A 429 4.92 7.70 15.79
CA SER A 429 4.92 8.30 14.43
C SER A 429 3.79 9.30 14.23
N ILE A 430 2.62 9.06 14.82
CA ILE A 430 1.45 9.93 14.69
C ILE A 430 1.70 11.35 15.21
N PRO A 431 2.22 11.57 16.44
CA PRO A 431 2.49 12.93 16.93
C PRO A 431 3.48 13.70 16.06
N ILE A 432 4.46 13.02 15.45
CA ILE A 432 5.42 13.66 14.53
C ILE A 432 4.70 14.06 13.23
N ALA A 433 3.87 13.18 12.67
CA ALA A 433 3.07 13.49 11.48
C ALA A 433 2.16 14.70 11.71
N GLU A 434 1.42 14.72 12.81
CA GLU A 434 0.54 15.83 13.17
C GLU A 434 1.30 17.15 13.41
N ALA A 435 2.49 17.09 14.01
CA ALA A 435 3.32 18.27 14.24
C ALA A 435 3.81 18.86 12.89
N ILE A 436 4.20 18.01 11.95
CA ILE A 436 4.58 18.43 10.59
C ILE A 436 3.37 19.03 9.87
N GLN A 437 2.20 18.38 9.91
CA GLN A 437 0.96 18.90 9.31
C GLN A 437 0.61 20.29 9.82
N ARG A 438 0.68 20.52 11.14
CA ARG A 438 0.40 21.82 11.74
C ARG A 438 1.41 22.92 11.39
N HIS A 439 2.66 22.55 11.16
CA HIS A 439 3.70 23.50 10.78
C HIS A 439 3.61 23.91 9.30
N PHE A 440 3.24 22.97 8.43
CA PHE A 440 3.11 23.17 7.00
C PHE A 440 1.64 23.18 6.56
N ASP A 441 0.79 24.00 7.21
CA ASP A 441 -0.65 24.07 6.90
C ASP A 441 -1.00 25.18 5.88
N ASP A 442 -0.03 25.99 5.48
CA ASP A 442 -0.21 26.98 4.41
C ASP A 442 -0.23 26.29 3.04
N MET A 443 -1.42 26.22 2.46
CA MET A 443 -1.64 25.55 1.18
C MET A 443 -0.96 26.25 0.01
N ASP A 444 -0.84 27.59 0.03
CA ASP A 444 -0.15 28.32 -1.04
C ASP A 444 1.34 28.02 -1.02
N TYR A 445 1.94 27.96 0.18
CA TYR A 445 3.34 27.57 0.34
C TYR A 445 3.58 26.12 -0.08
N LEU A 446 2.71 25.18 0.30
CA LEU A 446 2.83 23.78 -0.12
C LEU A 446 2.80 23.60 -1.64
N HIS A 447 1.93 24.32 -2.34
CA HIS A 447 1.88 24.28 -3.80
C HIS A 447 3.09 24.94 -4.45
N ASP A 448 3.66 26.00 -3.85
CA ASP A 448 4.94 26.60 -4.31
C ASP A 448 6.13 25.63 -4.14
N LEU A 449 6.16 24.85 -3.06
CA LEU A 449 7.17 23.82 -2.85
C LEU A 449 7.08 22.69 -3.91
N GLY A 450 5.89 22.37 -4.36
CA GLY A 450 5.64 21.22 -5.22
C GLY A 450 5.73 19.86 -4.50
N PRO A 451 5.81 18.76 -5.25
CA PRO A 451 5.80 17.40 -4.70
C PRO A 451 6.96 17.09 -3.76
N ILE A 452 6.65 16.70 -2.54
CA ILE A 452 7.63 16.21 -1.52
C ILE A 452 6.99 15.03 -0.77
N ASP A 453 7.50 13.82 -0.98
CA ASP A 453 7.03 12.62 -0.27
C ASP A 453 7.68 12.54 1.12
N VAL A 454 6.88 12.62 2.17
CA VAL A 454 7.32 12.44 3.56
C VAL A 454 6.78 11.13 4.11
N ASN A 455 7.66 10.22 4.50
CA ASN A 455 7.33 8.88 4.92
C ASN A 455 7.84 8.60 6.33
N ILE A 456 6.94 8.25 7.27
CA ILE A 456 7.25 8.10 8.69
C ILE A 456 7.04 6.66 9.16
N SER A 457 8.06 6.07 9.77
CA SER A 457 7.98 4.73 10.38
C SER A 457 8.45 4.78 11.82
N GLY A 458 7.64 4.26 12.76
CA GLY A 458 7.99 4.16 14.18
C GLY A 458 9.08 3.14 14.52
N CYS A 459 9.56 2.33 13.55
CA CYS A 459 10.66 1.38 13.74
C CYS A 459 11.26 0.91 12.41
N MET A 460 12.35 0.16 12.51
CA MET A 460 13.08 -0.41 11.37
C MET A 460 12.29 -1.40 10.49
N ASN A 461 11.05 -1.79 10.84
CA ASN A 461 10.21 -2.61 9.97
C ASN A 461 9.71 -1.85 8.74
N ALA A 462 9.84 -0.52 8.72
CA ALA A 462 9.55 0.38 7.61
C ALA A 462 8.10 0.24 7.07
N CYS A 463 7.13 0.11 7.98
CA CYS A 463 5.72 0.01 7.59
C CYS A 463 5.19 1.28 6.92
N GLY A 464 5.74 2.46 7.27
CA GLY A 464 5.47 3.74 6.61
C GLY A 464 6.41 4.04 5.44
N HIS A 465 7.13 3.05 4.92
CA HIS A 465 7.97 3.16 3.70
C HIS A 465 9.05 4.27 3.73
N HIS A 466 9.55 4.67 4.90
CA HIS A 466 10.49 5.79 5.08
C HIS A 466 11.76 5.70 4.20
N HIS A 467 12.16 4.52 3.75
CA HIS A 467 13.34 4.36 2.91
C HIS A 467 13.20 4.90 1.49
N ILE A 468 11.97 5.05 1.01
CA ILE A 468 11.66 5.50 -0.37
C ILE A 468 10.92 6.84 -0.39
N GLY A 469 10.71 7.51 0.74
CA GLY A 469 10.25 8.90 0.76
C GLY A 469 11.38 9.86 0.38
N HIS A 470 11.04 10.97 -0.26
CA HIS A 470 11.99 12.07 -0.50
C HIS A 470 12.63 12.53 0.82
N ILE A 471 11.79 12.59 1.88
CA ILE A 471 12.19 12.74 3.28
C ILE A 471 11.64 11.53 4.04
N GLY A 472 12.52 10.67 4.51
CA GLY A 472 12.18 9.50 5.32
C GLY A 472 12.47 9.74 6.80
N ILE A 473 11.52 9.41 7.68
CA ILE A 473 11.66 9.56 9.14
C ILE A 473 11.53 8.19 9.79
N LEU A 474 12.56 7.79 10.52
CA LEU A 474 12.62 6.51 11.23
C LEU A 474 12.71 6.72 12.73
N GLY A 475 11.70 6.22 13.46
CA GLY A 475 11.77 6.11 14.91
C GLY A 475 12.81 5.09 15.39
N VAL A 476 13.69 5.51 16.27
CA VAL A 476 14.74 4.69 16.89
C VAL A 476 14.73 4.85 18.40
N ASP A 477 15.02 3.77 19.11
CA ASP A 477 15.21 3.80 20.56
C ASP A 477 16.71 3.90 20.91
N LYS A 478 17.04 4.79 21.83
CA LYS A 478 18.37 4.87 22.44
C LYS A 478 18.22 4.89 23.95
N LYS A 479 18.46 3.76 24.59
CA LYS A 479 18.42 3.60 26.06
C LYS A 479 17.06 4.01 26.66
N GLY A 480 15.95 3.60 25.99
CA GLY A 480 14.58 3.88 26.44
C GLY A 480 14.05 5.28 26.10
N ARG A 481 14.77 6.06 25.29
CA ARG A 481 14.32 7.37 24.77
C ARG A 481 14.08 7.29 23.27
N GLU A 482 13.00 7.95 22.84
CA GLU A 482 12.61 8.05 21.44
C GLU A 482 13.46 9.09 20.69
N TYR A 483 13.98 8.71 19.54
CA TYR A 483 14.70 9.58 18.61
C TYR A 483 14.23 9.32 17.20
N TYR A 484 14.53 10.24 16.30
CA TYR A 484 14.11 10.17 14.90
C TYR A 484 15.30 10.35 13.97
N GLN A 485 15.51 9.37 13.11
CA GLN A 485 16.56 9.40 12.09
C GLN A 485 15.97 9.81 10.76
N ILE A 486 16.58 10.80 10.11
CA ILE A 486 16.14 11.29 8.80
C ILE A 486 16.99 10.67 7.70
N THR A 487 16.35 10.31 6.59
CA THR A 487 16.94 9.91 5.32
C THR A 487 16.42 10.83 4.22
N LEU A 488 17.24 11.10 3.18
CA LEU A 488 16.87 11.95 2.05
C LEU A 488 17.10 11.23 0.72
N GLY A 489 16.39 11.64 -0.32
CA GLY A 489 16.61 11.19 -1.69
C GLY A 489 16.10 9.79 -1.99
N GLY A 490 15.18 9.25 -1.16
CA GLY A 490 14.41 8.06 -1.53
C GLY A 490 13.43 8.38 -2.67
N ARG A 491 13.07 7.38 -3.47
CA ARG A 491 12.07 7.48 -4.54
C ARG A 491 11.28 6.19 -4.67
N GLY A 492 9.99 6.29 -4.98
CA GLY A 492 9.10 5.17 -5.25
C GLY A 492 8.29 5.32 -6.55
N ASP A 493 8.65 6.27 -7.41
CA ASP A 493 7.87 6.68 -8.59
C ASP A 493 8.21 5.92 -9.88
N LYS A 494 9.40 6.11 -10.44
CA LYS A 494 9.84 5.48 -11.71
C LYS A 494 10.80 4.33 -11.48
N VAL A 495 11.82 4.60 -10.69
CA VAL A 495 12.82 3.61 -10.27
C VAL A 495 12.95 3.72 -8.77
N SER A 496 12.61 2.67 -8.06
CA SER A 496 12.75 2.65 -6.61
C SER A 496 14.19 2.94 -6.20
N LYS A 497 14.38 3.96 -5.35
CA LYS A 497 15.67 4.36 -4.82
C LYS A 497 15.60 4.45 -3.30
N ILE A 498 16.58 3.86 -2.65
CA ILE A 498 16.70 3.92 -1.18
C ILE A 498 17.37 5.23 -0.79
N GLY A 499 16.73 5.97 0.11
CA GLY A 499 17.25 7.23 0.65
C GLY A 499 18.51 7.05 1.48
N GLU A 500 19.33 8.07 1.50
CA GLU A 500 20.57 8.13 2.24
C GLU A 500 20.38 8.72 3.63
N LYS A 501 21.09 8.17 4.62
CA LYS A 501 21.00 8.62 6.01
C LYS A 501 21.66 9.99 6.18
N LEU A 502 20.90 10.98 6.68
CA LEU A 502 21.35 12.36 6.88
C LEU A 502 22.48 12.46 7.93
N GLY A 503 22.39 11.70 9.04
CA GLY A 503 23.38 11.73 10.11
C GLY A 503 22.86 11.18 11.43
N PRO A 504 23.31 11.70 12.59
CA PRO A 504 22.75 11.36 13.90
C PRO A 504 21.23 11.59 13.97
N SER A 505 20.54 10.90 14.86
CA SER A 505 19.09 11.07 15.07
C SER A 505 18.80 12.29 15.96
N PHE A 506 17.62 12.86 15.80
CA PHE A 506 17.11 14.04 16.48
C PHE A 506 16.12 13.67 17.60
N ASP A 507 15.98 14.50 18.61
CA ASP A 507 14.87 14.45 19.57
C ASP A 507 13.55 14.84 18.87
N ALA A 508 12.41 14.47 19.44
CA ALA A 508 11.09 14.67 18.81
C ALA A 508 10.77 16.14 18.51
N ASP A 509 11.16 17.06 19.39
CA ASP A 509 10.96 18.51 19.25
C ASP A 509 11.85 19.14 18.17
N GLN A 510 12.92 18.47 17.79
CA GLN A 510 13.85 18.92 16.74
C GLN A 510 13.40 18.52 15.33
N VAL A 511 12.51 17.50 15.19
CA VAL A 511 12.17 16.95 13.87
C VAL A 511 11.56 18.01 12.95
N VAL A 512 10.55 18.74 13.40
CA VAL A 512 9.87 19.76 12.59
C VAL A 512 10.83 20.90 12.21
N PRO A 513 11.59 21.51 13.15
CA PRO A 513 12.61 22.51 12.79
C PRO A 513 13.65 22.01 11.79
N VAL A 514 14.08 20.75 11.90
CA VAL A 514 15.02 20.17 10.94
C VAL A 514 14.39 20.07 9.56
N ILE A 515 13.15 19.56 9.45
CA ILE A 515 12.46 19.49 8.14
C ILE A 515 12.30 20.88 7.54
N ALA A 516 11.93 21.89 8.34
CA ALA A 516 11.81 23.27 7.89
C ALA A 516 13.15 23.76 7.29
N ARG A 517 14.28 23.56 7.99
CA ARG A 517 15.60 23.94 7.47
C ARG A 517 16.00 23.20 6.18
N LEU A 518 15.59 21.94 6.01
CA LEU A 518 15.83 21.18 4.77
C LEU A 518 14.99 21.73 3.61
N VAL A 519 13.75 22.11 3.87
CA VAL A 519 12.85 22.74 2.90
C VAL A 519 13.33 24.14 2.54
N ASP A 520 13.78 24.95 3.52
CA ASP A 520 14.36 26.26 3.28
C ASP A 520 15.59 26.19 2.36
N LEU A 521 16.49 25.22 2.61
CA LEU A 521 17.64 24.99 1.73
C LEU A 521 17.22 24.65 0.31
N TYR A 522 16.18 23.80 0.16
CA TYR A 522 15.62 23.49 -1.15
C TYR A 522 15.12 24.74 -1.85
N VAL A 523 14.30 25.56 -1.17
CA VAL A 523 13.76 26.82 -1.74
C VAL A 523 14.87 27.78 -2.15
N GLU A 524 15.93 27.92 -1.32
CA GLU A 524 17.09 28.77 -1.61
C GLU A 524 17.92 28.28 -2.82
N GLN A 525 17.99 26.97 -3.03
CA GLN A 525 18.93 26.36 -3.97
C GLN A 525 18.28 25.75 -5.23
N ARG A 526 16.96 25.60 -5.26
CA ARG A 526 16.25 25.03 -6.43
C ARG A 526 16.41 25.92 -7.65
N LYS A 527 16.55 25.31 -8.81
CA LYS A 527 16.42 25.98 -10.09
C LYS A 527 14.94 26.13 -10.46
N PRO A 528 14.59 26.99 -11.45
CA PRO A 528 13.23 27.04 -11.96
C PRO A 528 12.72 25.63 -12.34
N ASP A 529 11.51 25.29 -11.89
CA ASP A 529 10.82 24.00 -12.11
C ASP A 529 11.54 22.76 -11.53
N GLU A 530 12.62 22.92 -10.76
CA GLU A 530 13.34 21.80 -10.13
C GLU A 530 12.60 21.34 -8.86
N LEU A 531 12.31 20.04 -8.77
CA LEU A 531 11.67 19.43 -7.61
C LEU A 531 12.66 19.17 -6.46
N PHE A 532 12.14 18.96 -5.26
CA PHE A 532 12.96 18.68 -4.07
C PHE A 532 13.97 17.54 -4.29
N VAL A 533 13.50 16.42 -4.83
CA VAL A 533 14.35 15.24 -5.04
C VAL A 533 15.42 15.48 -6.11
N ASP A 534 15.10 16.25 -7.13
CA ASP A 534 16.05 16.58 -8.20
C ASP A 534 17.12 17.59 -7.71
N THR A 535 16.70 18.56 -6.89
CA THR A 535 17.64 19.47 -6.18
C THR A 535 18.57 18.67 -5.26
N TYR A 536 18.03 17.71 -4.50
CA TYR A 536 18.85 16.81 -3.68
C TYR A 536 19.82 15.99 -4.52
N GLU A 537 19.40 15.42 -5.64
CA GLU A 537 20.28 14.62 -6.52
C GLU A 537 21.40 15.46 -7.12
N ARG A 538 21.14 16.73 -7.43
CA ARG A 538 22.15 17.65 -7.96
C ARG A 538 23.14 18.12 -6.90
N LEU A 539 22.69 18.42 -5.68
CA LEU A 539 23.54 18.98 -4.62
C LEU A 539 24.27 17.89 -3.80
N GLY A 540 23.70 16.71 -3.74
CA GLY A 540 24.13 15.66 -2.82
C GLY A 540 23.72 15.92 -1.36
N ILE A 541 24.10 15.02 -0.47
CA ILE A 541 23.63 15.05 0.93
C ILE A 541 24.32 16.11 1.80
N GLU A 542 25.59 16.48 1.52
CA GLU A 542 26.39 17.30 2.45
C GLU A 542 25.79 18.68 2.74
N PRO A 543 25.30 19.48 1.74
CA PRO A 543 24.65 20.76 2.04
C PRO A 543 23.42 20.62 2.94
N PHE A 544 22.60 19.58 2.71
CA PHE A 544 21.43 19.29 3.54
C PHE A 544 21.83 18.90 4.96
N LYS A 545 22.90 18.13 5.12
CA LYS A 545 23.43 17.73 6.42
C LYS A 545 23.99 18.92 7.19
N GLU A 546 24.79 19.79 6.55
CA GLU A 546 25.29 21.02 7.16
C GLU A 546 24.12 21.89 7.65
N ARG A 547 23.10 22.10 6.83
CA ARG A 547 21.90 22.89 7.18
C ARG A 547 21.10 22.24 8.34
N ALA A 548 20.94 20.92 8.33
CA ALA A 548 20.17 20.20 9.35
C ALA A 548 20.80 20.31 10.75
N TYR A 549 22.11 20.30 10.84
CA TYR A 549 22.87 20.34 12.10
C TYR A 549 23.44 21.73 12.41
N ALA A 550 23.12 22.75 11.63
CA ALA A 550 23.48 24.11 11.99
C ALA A 550 22.83 24.46 13.35
N THR A 551 23.65 24.92 14.28
CA THR A 551 23.18 25.50 15.55
C THR A 551 22.80 26.95 15.29
N ASP A 552 21.58 27.33 15.65
CA ASP A 552 21.20 28.74 15.69
C ASP A 552 22.13 29.46 16.66
N HIS A 553 23.00 30.35 16.11
CA HIS A 553 23.88 31.22 16.91
C HIS A 553 23.17 32.50 17.30
#